data_0a36b8bf34a1bfef54208dc5d23a395c
#
_entry.id   0a36b8bf34a1bfef54208dc5d23a395c
#
_cell.length_a   1.000
_cell.length_b   1.000
_cell.length_c   1.000
_cell.angle_alpha   90.00
_cell.angle_beta   90.00
_cell.angle_gamma   90.00
#
_symmetry.space_group_name_H-M   'P 1'
#
loop_
_entity.id
_entity.type
_entity.pdbx_description
1 polymer ?
#
loop_
_entity_poly.entity_id
_entity_poly.type
_entity_poly.pdbx_seq_one_letter_code
_entity_poly.pdbx_strand_id
1 'polypeptide(L)'
;MDQIKNKLGEVFHRTMAHWNFDYNKLDETKVGVACIPWNDIDRAFLEGGIFEAIGFSYSMAKEDFAIRTAHQGCEQMARHYEVSDCTCQVVLIDNEVRAEVPTDLITD
;
A
#
# COMPACT_ATOMS: atom_id res chain seq x y z
N MET A 1 -15.77 8.57 1.51
CA MET A 1 -14.33 8.85 1.54
C MET A 1 -13.55 7.82 2.34
N ASP A 2 -13.93 7.63 3.60
CA ASP A 2 -13.25 6.68 4.47
C ASP A 2 -13.33 5.25 3.99
N GLN A 3 -14.38 4.91 3.26
CA GLN A 3 -14.56 3.56 2.73
C GLN A 3 -13.45 3.18 1.73
N ILE A 4 -13.13 4.08 0.81
CA ILE A 4 -12.05 3.83 -0.16
C ILE A 4 -10.72 3.68 0.57
N LYS A 5 -10.45 4.58 1.50
CA LYS A 5 -9.22 4.58 2.28
C LYS A 5 -9.06 3.25 3.03
N ASN A 6 -10.11 2.83 3.73
CA ASN A 6 -10.08 1.57 4.49
C ASN A 6 -9.96 0.36 3.58
N LYS A 7 -10.62 0.39 2.42
CA LYS A 7 -10.53 -0.70 1.45
C LYS A 7 -9.13 -0.84 0.88
N LEU A 8 -8.41 0.28 0.69
CA LEU A 8 -7.02 0.22 0.23
C LEU A 8 -6.15 -0.50 1.26
N GLY A 9 -6.39 -0.28 2.55
CA GLY A 9 -5.71 -1.04 3.60
C GLY A 9 -6.00 -2.53 3.50
N GLU A 10 -7.24 -2.90 3.23
CA GLU A 10 -7.61 -4.31 3.04
C GLU A 10 -6.91 -4.92 1.81
N VAL A 11 -6.83 -4.15 0.71
CA VAL A 11 -6.12 -4.61 -0.49
C VAL A 11 -4.64 -4.84 -0.16
N PHE A 12 -4.04 -3.96 0.64
CA PHE A 12 -2.65 -4.13 1.04
C PHE A 12 -2.45 -5.42 1.84
N HIS A 13 -3.28 -5.67 2.84
CA HIS A 13 -3.19 -6.90 3.62
C HIS A 13 -3.38 -8.14 2.74
N ARG A 14 -4.31 -8.08 1.79
CA ARG A 14 -4.55 -9.16 0.86
C ARG A 14 -3.34 -9.41 -0.05
N THR A 15 -2.69 -8.32 -0.49
CA THR A 15 -1.48 -8.41 -1.30
C THR A 15 -0.34 -9.07 -0.53
N MET A 16 -0.14 -8.66 0.72
CA MET A 16 0.88 -9.26 1.57
C MET A 16 0.63 -10.76 1.75
N ALA A 17 -0.61 -11.13 2.00
CA ALA A 17 -0.99 -12.54 2.16
C ALA A 17 -0.72 -13.33 0.88
N HIS A 18 -0.95 -12.73 -0.28
CA HIS A 18 -0.66 -13.34 -1.58
C HIS A 18 0.83 -13.72 -1.69
N TRP A 19 1.71 -12.93 -1.10
CA TRP A 19 3.15 -13.18 -1.09
C TRP A 19 3.61 -13.93 0.17
N ASN A 20 2.66 -14.48 0.95
CA ASN A 20 2.91 -15.27 2.16
C ASN A 20 3.46 -14.45 3.33
N PHE A 21 3.09 -13.19 3.41
CA PHE A 21 3.43 -12.33 4.55
C PHE A 21 2.16 -11.95 5.30
N ASP A 22 2.30 -11.75 6.61
CA ASP A 22 1.22 -11.24 7.44
C ASP A 22 1.66 -9.92 8.07
N TYR A 23 1.17 -8.81 7.53
CA TYR A 23 1.56 -7.49 7.99
C TYR A 23 1.26 -7.32 9.49
N ASN A 24 0.17 -7.90 9.99
CA ASN A 24 -0.21 -7.77 11.39
C ASN A 24 0.80 -8.39 12.35
N LYS A 25 1.62 -9.32 11.87
CA LYS A 25 2.64 -9.98 12.70
C LYS A 25 3.97 -9.26 12.72
N LEU A 26 4.12 -8.21 11.91
CA LEU A 26 5.36 -7.45 11.87
C LEU A 26 5.44 -6.49 13.06
N ASP A 27 6.65 -6.31 13.57
CA ASP A 27 6.89 -5.42 14.72
C ASP A 27 6.89 -3.95 14.30
N GLU A 28 6.29 -3.12 15.12
CA GLU A 28 6.30 -1.67 14.93
C GLU A 28 7.68 -1.10 15.26
N THR A 29 8.15 0.00 14.69
CA THR A 29 7.41 0.78 13.68
C THR A 29 7.47 0.09 12.34
N LYS A 30 6.33 -0.03 11.70
CA LYS A 30 6.21 -0.69 10.41
C LYS A 30 5.40 0.18 9.45
N VAL A 31 5.71 0.08 8.16
CA VAL A 31 5.06 0.88 7.13
C VAL A 31 4.78 -0.02 5.92
N GLY A 32 3.62 0.18 5.32
CA GLY A 32 3.26 -0.46 4.06
C GLY A 32 3.07 0.59 2.98
N VAL A 33 3.73 0.38 1.83
CA VAL A 33 3.64 1.24 0.66
C VAL A 33 3.17 0.40 -0.51
N ALA A 34 2.27 0.94 -1.31
CA ALA A 34 1.76 0.25 -2.49
C ALA A 34 1.82 1.15 -3.70
N CYS A 35 2.04 0.53 -4.86
CA CYS A 35 1.91 1.21 -6.13
C CYS A 35 0.44 1.23 -6.50
N ILE A 36 -0.21 2.37 -6.27
CA ILE A 36 -1.67 2.48 -6.37
C ILE A 36 -2.08 2.89 -7.78
N PRO A 37 -2.85 2.06 -8.49
CA PRO A 37 -3.29 2.38 -9.84
C PRO A 37 -4.55 3.24 -9.79
N TRP A 38 -4.38 4.53 -9.44
CA TRP A 38 -5.52 5.42 -9.22
C TRP A 38 -6.51 5.48 -10.37
N ASN A 39 -6.04 5.31 -11.61
CA ASN A 39 -6.92 5.34 -12.79
C ASN A 39 -7.75 4.06 -12.95
N ASP A 40 -7.37 3.00 -12.25
CA ASP A 40 -8.01 1.69 -12.38
C ASP A 40 -8.66 1.22 -11.08
N ILE A 41 -8.80 2.11 -10.11
CA ILE A 41 -9.45 1.77 -8.85
C ILE A 41 -10.96 1.68 -9.08
N ASP A 42 -11.51 0.47 -8.96
CA ASP A 42 -12.95 0.25 -9.04
C ASP A 42 -13.38 -0.70 -7.93
N ARG A 43 -14.68 -0.99 -7.88
CA ARG A 43 -15.21 -1.85 -6.83
C ARG A 43 -14.58 -3.25 -6.86
N ALA A 44 -14.41 -3.81 -8.06
CA ALA A 44 -13.83 -5.16 -8.19
C ALA A 44 -12.41 -5.20 -7.63
N PHE A 45 -11.62 -4.17 -7.93
CA PHE A 45 -10.26 -4.06 -7.40
C PHE A 45 -10.28 -3.97 -5.87
N LEU A 46 -11.13 -3.10 -5.32
CA LEU A 46 -11.18 -2.89 -3.88
C LEU A 46 -11.65 -4.13 -3.12
N GLU A 47 -12.51 -4.94 -3.72
CA GLU A 47 -13.08 -6.11 -3.06
C GLU A 47 -12.28 -7.40 -3.26
N GLY A 48 -11.53 -7.52 -4.37
CA GLY A 48 -10.84 -8.77 -4.67
C GLY A 48 -9.46 -8.62 -5.29
N GLY A 49 -9.03 -7.41 -5.62
CA GLY A 49 -7.75 -7.19 -6.27
C GLY A 49 -6.57 -7.15 -5.32
N ILE A 50 -5.39 -7.13 -5.92
CA ILE A 50 -4.14 -6.92 -5.18
C ILE A 50 -3.32 -5.85 -5.92
N PHE A 51 -2.41 -5.20 -5.19
CA PHE A 51 -1.48 -4.27 -5.81
C PHE A 51 -0.41 -5.04 -6.59
N GLU A 52 0.04 -4.49 -7.69
CA GLU A 52 1.06 -5.14 -8.52
C GLU A 52 2.47 -4.95 -7.96
N ALA A 53 2.68 -3.93 -7.16
CA ALA A 53 3.96 -3.70 -6.48
C ALA A 53 3.71 -3.12 -5.10
N ILE A 54 4.45 -3.61 -4.13
CA ILE A 54 4.38 -3.12 -2.76
C ILE A 54 5.79 -3.07 -2.17
N GLY A 55 5.91 -2.30 -1.10
CA GLY A 55 7.08 -2.33 -0.26
C GLY A 55 6.64 -2.25 1.19
N PHE A 56 7.44 -2.76 2.08
CA PHE A 56 7.13 -2.67 3.51
C PHE A 56 8.42 -2.66 4.32
N SER A 57 8.31 -2.11 5.53
CA SER A 57 9.40 -2.10 6.50
C SER A 57 8.80 -2.43 7.85
N TYR A 58 9.65 -2.88 8.78
CA TYR A 58 9.20 -3.24 10.13
C TYR A 58 10.36 -3.18 11.09
N SER A 59 10.06 -3.16 12.38
CA SER A 59 11.06 -3.07 13.46
C SER A 59 11.99 -1.88 13.30
N MET A 60 11.47 -0.78 12.75
CA MET A 60 12.26 0.43 12.50
C MET A 60 12.21 1.35 13.72
N ALA A 61 13.32 2.03 13.99
CA ALA A 61 13.40 2.93 15.14
C ALA A 61 12.67 4.25 14.88
N LYS A 62 12.58 4.69 13.62
CA LYS A 62 11.97 5.96 13.27
C LYS A 62 11.01 5.81 12.11
N GLU A 63 9.89 6.51 12.19
CA GLU A 63 8.83 6.44 11.18
C GLU A 63 9.31 6.91 9.80
N ASP A 64 10.07 7.99 9.73
CA ASP A 64 10.53 8.52 8.43
C ASP A 64 11.50 7.55 7.74
N PHE A 65 12.36 6.85 8.48
CA PHE A 65 13.18 5.79 7.92
C PHE A 65 12.33 4.62 7.43
N ALA A 66 11.30 4.28 8.21
CA ALA A 66 10.41 3.19 7.86
C ALA A 66 9.67 3.50 6.55
N ILE A 67 9.20 4.74 6.40
CA ILE A 67 8.51 5.18 5.18
C ILE A 67 9.45 5.11 3.98
N ARG A 68 10.67 5.62 4.13
CA ARG A 68 11.65 5.64 3.04
C ARG A 68 11.99 4.22 2.60
N THR A 69 12.24 3.33 3.55
CA THR A 69 12.59 1.93 3.26
C THR A 69 11.46 1.23 2.52
N ALA A 70 10.23 1.38 3.00
CA ALA A 70 9.07 0.76 2.36
C ALA A 70 8.83 1.34 0.97
N HIS A 71 8.99 2.66 0.81
CA HIS A 71 8.81 3.33 -0.47
C HIS A 71 9.83 2.84 -1.49
N GLN A 72 11.10 2.71 -1.10
CA GLN A 72 12.14 2.18 -1.97
C GLN A 72 11.83 0.75 -2.39
N GLY A 73 11.34 -0.07 -1.47
CA GLY A 73 10.95 -1.44 -1.79
C GLY A 73 9.85 -1.50 -2.83
N CYS A 74 8.85 -0.63 -2.70
CA CYS A 74 7.77 -0.54 -3.68
C CYS A 74 8.30 -0.14 -5.05
N GLU A 75 9.16 0.88 -5.12
CA GLU A 75 9.73 1.33 -6.39
C GLU A 75 10.61 0.27 -7.04
N GLN A 76 11.39 -0.45 -6.25
CA GLN A 76 12.23 -1.53 -6.76
C GLN A 76 11.37 -2.66 -7.34
N MET A 77 10.30 -3.03 -6.65
CA MET A 77 9.40 -4.06 -7.12
C MET A 77 8.69 -3.64 -8.40
N ALA A 78 8.25 -2.37 -8.46
CA ALA A 78 7.59 -1.83 -9.65
C ALA A 78 8.53 -1.90 -10.86
N ARG A 79 9.80 -1.53 -10.68
CA ARG A 79 10.79 -1.61 -11.76
C ARG A 79 11.06 -3.06 -12.18
N HIS A 80 11.16 -3.95 -11.20
CA HIS A 80 11.43 -5.35 -11.47
C HIS A 80 10.35 -6.00 -12.33
N TYR A 81 9.09 -5.68 -12.04
CA TYR A 81 7.96 -6.23 -12.78
C TYR A 81 7.46 -5.30 -13.89
N GLU A 82 8.17 -4.21 -14.15
CA GLU A 82 7.85 -3.25 -15.22
C GLU A 82 6.42 -2.68 -15.07
N VAL A 83 6.04 -2.37 -13.84
CA VAL A 83 4.74 -1.78 -13.54
C VAL A 83 4.88 -0.26 -13.58
N SER A 84 4.11 0.43 -14.43
CA SER A 84 4.27 1.87 -14.63
C SER A 84 2.98 2.69 -14.46
N ASP A 85 1.83 2.04 -14.41
CA ASP A 85 0.54 2.73 -14.36
C ASP A 85 0.04 2.97 -12.94
N CYS A 86 0.97 3.14 -12.01
CA CYS A 86 0.66 3.31 -10.59
C CYS A 86 1.69 4.21 -9.92
N THR A 87 1.37 4.66 -8.71
CA THR A 87 2.25 5.53 -7.94
C THR A 87 2.47 4.91 -6.56
N CYS A 88 3.74 4.73 -6.17
CA CYS A 88 4.07 4.21 -4.84
C CYS A 88 3.73 5.25 -3.77
N GLN A 89 2.83 4.89 -2.88
CA GLN A 89 2.36 5.77 -1.81
C GLN A 89 2.15 4.97 -0.53
N VAL A 90 2.29 5.65 0.61
CA VAL A 90 2.04 5.04 1.91
C VAL A 90 0.57 4.64 2.01
N VAL A 91 0.32 3.40 2.42
CA VAL A 91 -1.02 2.89 2.70
C VAL A 91 -1.22 2.72 4.20
N LEU A 92 -0.23 2.15 4.89
CA LEU A 92 -0.32 1.87 6.31
C LEU A 92 0.92 2.38 7.04
N ILE A 93 0.70 2.95 8.22
CA ILE A 93 1.76 3.22 9.18
C ILE A 93 1.31 2.52 10.47
N ASP A 94 2.11 1.57 10.93
CA ASP A 94 1.73 0.65 11.99
C ASP A 94 0.40 -0.01 11.61
N ASN A 95 -0.63 0.07 12.41
CA ASN A 95 -1.93 -0.51 12.11
C ASN A 95 -2.94 0.51 11.59
N GLU A 96 -2.48 1.70 11.24
CA GLU A 96 -3.35 2.80 10.85
C GLU A 96 -3.30 3.03 9.35
N VAL A 97 -4.46 3.16 8.72
CA VAL A 97 -4.55 3.46 7.29
C VAL A 97 -4.24 4.93 7.06
N ARG A 98 -3.19 5.21 6.30
CA ARG A 98 -2.72 6.57 6.02
C ARG A 98 -2.75 6.91 4.54
N ALA A 99 -3.43 6.13 3.71
CA ALA A 99 -3.52 6.39 2.28
C ALA A 99 -4.24 7.72 2.03
N GLU A 100 -3.71 8.52 1.11
CA GLU A 100 -4.32 9.78 0.70
C GLU A 100 -5.06 9.58 -0.61
N VAL A 101 -6.39 9.60 -0.54
CA VAL A 101 -7.25 9.40 -1.70
C VAL A 101 -7.38 10.72 -2.47
N PRO A 102 -7.08 10.72 -3.79
CA PRO A 102 -7.24 11.94 -4.59
C PRO A 102 -8.68 12.46 -4.54
N THR A 103 -8.82 13.78 -4.47
CA THR A 103 -10.15 14.40 -4.34
C THR A 103 -11.06 14.13 -5.51
N ASP A 104 -10.53 13.98 -6.72
CA ASP A 104 -11.35 13.71 -7.91
C ASP A 104 -11.99 12.32 -7.89
N LEU A 105 -11.52 11.40 -7.07
CA LEU A 105 -12.19 10.11 -6.87
C LEU A 105 -13.40 10.21 -5.96
N ILE A 106 -13.59 11.34 -5.32
CA ILE A 106 -14.62 11.53 -4.30
C ILE A 106 -15.86 12.25 -4.86
N THR A 107 -15.80 12.71 -6.08
CA THR A 107 -16.83 13.56 -6.66
C THR A 107 -18.02 12.80 -7.28
N ASP A 108 -18.07 11.53 -7.13
CA ASP A 108 -19.20 10.74 -7.68
C ASP A 108 -20.36 10.70 -6.71
#